data_c262d387f32ded96a42f8a9d450483ee
#
_entry.id   c262d387f32ded96a42f8a9d450483ee
#
_cell.length_a   1.000
_cell.length_b   1.000
_cell.length_c   1.000
_cell.angle_alpha   90.00
_cell.angle_beta   90.00
_cell.angle_gamma   90.00
#
_symmetry.space_group_name_H-M   'P 1'
#
loop_
_entity.id
_entity.type
_entity.pdbx_description
1 polymer ?
#
loop_
_entity_poly.entity_id
_entity_poly.type
_entity_poly.pdbx_seq_one_letter_code
_entity_poly.pdbx_strand_id
1 'polypeptide(L)'
;MAAAYETPRAYLPLPRDRVTRRRIAVVGGGLMGMATAYAAARLGGADVAVELYEAAQIGHEGGASIDSVRLFRHAYGDLSHYTRWAAETFPLWHDLERQSARTLYVQTGSVWAIHAENDVAVPSAMARVFVSEDPRAFIEASHKALTALGLPNEILDGADYQRRFPQFASTGVVAAFLDVNSGLVFARAAVASLGEVSQRLGVTVHEAKRAVEVAASADGCGVRFNDGTSIEADVVVLAINGWLSDVLPTAPLVVTEQMQHYVVPNPAVAPDFEPGRMPFCSWASNGIWVFPSRHGAVKIGDNYPSRTLRHPTERRMPEASYRERVLDLAIEQMPNLRDATLVQERACFYDYSPDGDFILDQWDQNARLIVACGFSGHGFKFGPLIGQRLAQFALSGCRPADLIPFGLARFAARAE
;
A
#
# COMPACT_ATOMS: atom_id res chain seq x y z
N MET A 1 -24.68 -9.50 -29.86
CA MET A 1 -25.78 -9.78 -28.91
C MET A 1 -25.31 -9.31 -27.55
N ALA A 2 -25.90 -8.26 -27.01
CA ALA A 2 -25.53 -7.70 -25.72
C ALA A 2 -26.05 -8.62 -24.61
N ALA A 3 -25.13 -9.17 -23.80
CA ALA A 3 -25.50 -9.89 -22.60
C ALA A 3 -26.03 -8.89 -21.58
N ALA A 4 -27.27 -9.09 -21.15
CA ALA A 4 -27.95 -8.30 -20.14
C ALA A 4 -27.17 -8.47 -18.79
N TYR A 5 -26.67 -7.38 -18.27
CA TYR A 5 -26.21 -7.30 -16.88
C TYR A 5 -27.41 -7.48 -15.96
N GLU A 6 -27.50 -8.64 -15.30
CA GLU A 6 -28.44 -8.81 -14.21
C GLU A 6 -28.11 -7.84 -13.09
N THR A 7 -29.08 -7.01 -12.72
CA THR A 7 -29.03 -6.15 -11.54
C THR A 7 -28.74 -7.00 -10.30
N PRO A 8 -27.78 -6.61 -9.43
CA PRO A 8 -27.51 -7.35 -8.19
C PRO A 8 -28.80 -7.45 -7.38
N ARG A 9 -29.22 -8.68 -7.03
CA ARG A 9 -30.31 -8.91 -6.09
C ARG A 9 -30.02 -8.13 -4.81
N ALA A 10 -30.97 -7.29 -4.41
CA ALA A 10 -30.95 -6.64 -3.10
C ALA A 10 -30.83 -7.73 -2.02
N TYR A 11 -29.71 -7.77 -1.32
CA TYR A 11 -29.55 -8.65 -0.17
C TYR A 11 -30.50 -8.21 0.93
N LEU A 12 -31.41 -9.10 1.29
CA LEU A 12 -32.30 -8.90 2.44
C LEU A 12 -31.42 -8.76 3.70
N PRO A 13 -31.69 -7.78 4.57
CA PRO A 13 -31.02 -7.70 5.87
C PRO A 13 -31.30 -8.99 6.65
N LEU A 14 -30.26 -9.56 7.26
CA LEU A 14 -30.37 -10.75 8.08
C LEU A 14 -31.37 -10.52 9.20
N PRO A 15 -32.21 -11.53 9.58
CA PRO A 15 -33.19 -11.37 10.65
C PRO A 15 -32.49 -11.01 11.97
N ARG A 16 -32.89 -9.88 12.54
CA ARG A 16 -32.44 -9.41 13.86
C ARG A 16 -33.39 -9.96 14.93
N ASP A 17 -33.19 -11.22 15.29
CA ASP A 17 -33.78 -11.76 16.49
C ASP A 17 -32.68 -12.16 17.47
N ARG A 18 -32.32 -11.24 18.28
CA ARG A 18 -31.64 -11.17 19.60
C ARG A 18 -30.75 -9.93 19.62
N VAL A 19 -30.65 -9.28 20.77
CA VAL A 19 -29.74 -8.16 21.09
C VAL A 19 -28.27 -8.66 21.15
N THR A 20 -27.80 -9.34 20.12
CA THR A 20 -26.39 -9.75 19.98
C THR A 20 -25.72 -8.82 18.99
N ARG A 21 -24.69 -8.11 19.45
CA ARG A 21 -23.84 -7.28 18.58
C ARG A 21 -23.32 -8.13 17.44
N ARG A 22 -23.35 -7.58 16.23
CA ARG A 22 -22.71 -8.21 15.06
C ARG A 22 -21.22 -8.37 15.32
N ARG A 23 -20.69 -9.58 15.16
CA ARG A 23 -19.27 -9.89 15.38
C ARG A 23 -18.50 -9.81 14.07
N ILE A 24 -17.51 -8.93 14.03
CA ILE A 24 -16.57 -8.80 12.90
C ILE A 24 -15.19 -9.19 13.40
N ALA A 25 -14.62 -10.23 12.80
CA ALA A 25 -13.24 -10.63 13.03
C ALA A 25 -12.36 -10.14 11.89
N VAL A 26 -11.32 -9.36 12.21
CA VAL A 26 -10.30 -8.92 11.26
C VAL A 26 -9.04 -9.73 11.53
N VAL A 27 -8.54 -10.44 10.53
CA VAL A 27 -7.32 -11.24 10.61
C VAL A 27 -6.19 -10.54 9.86
N GLY A 28 -5.13 -10.19 10.59
CA GLY A 28 -3.98 -9.41 10.13
C GLY A 28 -3.93 -8.02 10.76
N GLY A 29 -2.92 -7.79 11.61
CA GLY A 29 -2.68 -6.53 12.33
C GLY A 29 -1.79 -5.54 11.58
N GLY A 30 -1.64 -5.71 10.26
CA GLY A 30 -1.02 -4.72 9.39
C GLY A 30 -1.91 -3.50 9.17
N LEU A 31 -1.44 -2.55 8.33
CA LEU A 31 -2.18 -1.31 8.07
C LEU A 31 -3.62 -1.55 7.64
N MET A 32 -3.84 -2.47 6.70
CA MET A 32 -5.19 -2.70 6.13
C MET A 32 -6.15 -3.29 7.15
N GLY A 33 -5.71 -4.29 7.93
CA GLY A 33 -6.55 -4.85 8.97
C GLY A 33 -6.83 -3.87 10.11
N MET A 34 -5.82 -3.14 10.57
CA MET A 34 -6.00 -2.09 11.57
C MET A 34 -6.95 -0.99 11.12
N ALA A 35 -6.80 -0.50 9.87
CA ALA A 35 -7.69 0.52 9.32
C ALA A 35 -9.13 -0.02 9.16
N THR A 36 -9.29 -1.31 8.81
CA THR A 36 -10.60 -1.97 8.73
C THR A 36 -11.25 -2.10 10.10
N ALA A 37 -10.50 -2.56 11.11
CA ALA A 37 -11.00 -2.70 12.47
C ALA A 37 -11.40 -1.34 13.08
N TYR A 38 -10.55 -0.33 12.90
CA TYR A 38 -10.85 1.05 13.27
C TYR A 38 -12.14 1.56 12.64
N ALA A 39 -12.25 1.43 11.32
CA ALA A 39 -13.42 1.92 10.60
C ALA A 39 -14.70 1.13 10.95
N ALA A 40 -14.61 -0.19 11.16
CA ALA A 40 -15.74 -1.02 11.57
C ALA A 40 -16.26 -0.64 12.95
N ALA A 41 -15.36 -0.41 13.92
CA ALA A 41 -15.76 0.04 15.26
C ALA A 41 -16.36 1.46 15.23
N ARG A 42 -15.75 2.37 14.44
CA ARG A 42 -16.24 3.76 14.31
C ARG A 42 -17.61 3.83 13.64
N LEU A 43 -17.84 3.07 12.58
CA LEU A 43 -19.09 3.10 11.82
C LEU A 43 -20.20 2.26 12.47
N GLY A 44 -19.84 1.13 13.08
CA GLY A 44 -20.79 0.21 13.71
C GLY A 44 -21.20 0.60 15.13
N GLY A 45 -20.36 1.37 15.83
CA GLY A 45 -20.63 1.84 17.19
C GLY A 45 -20.99 0.71 18.15
N ALA A 46 -22.03 0.89 18.96
CA ALA A 46 -22.46 -0.07 19.97
C ALA A 46 -23.07 -1.37 19.40
N ASP A 47 -23.48 -1.36 18.13
CA ASP A 47 -24.15 -2.51 17.50
C ASP A 47 -23.18 -3.58 16.99
N VAL A 48 -21.86 -3.31 17.07
CA VAL A 48 -20.82 -4.17 16.53
C VAL A 48 -19.78 -4.50 17.59
N ALA A 49 -19.33 -5.76 17.61
CA ALA A 49 -18.13 -6.20 18.31
C ALA A 49 -17.04 -6.47 17.28
N VAL A 50 -15.92 -5.74 17.36
CA VAL A 50 -14.79 -5.90 16.45
C VAL A 50 -13.62 -6.51 17.19
N GLU A 51 -13.11 -7.63 16.68
CA GLU A 51 -11.93 -8.31 17.19
C GLU A 51 -10.87 -8.38 16.08
N LEU A 52 -9.62 -8.07 16.41
CA LEU A 52 -8.49 -8.13 15.50
C LEU A 52 -7.51 -9.19 15.96
N TYR A 53 -7.07 -10.04 15.04
CA TYR A 53 -6.15 -11.15 15.29
C TYR A 53 -4.87 -10.97 14.49
N GLU A 54 -3.73 -10.93 15.18
CA GLU A 54 -2.41 -10.78 14.56
C GLU A 54 -1.52 -11.99 14.89
N ALA A 55 -0.81 -12.48 13.88
CA ALA A 55 0.05 -13.67 14.00
C ALA A 55 1.25 -13.47 14.92
N ALA A 56 1.71 -12.24 15.06
CA ALA A 56 2.84 -11.84 15.92
C ALA A 56 2.40 -10.73 16.88
N GLN A 57 3.26 -9.77 17.16
CA GLN A 57 2.92 -8.53 17.86
C GLN A 57 2.56 -7.43 16.84
N ILE A 58 1.67 -6.53 17.24
CA ILE A 58 1.36 -5.37 16.40
C ILE A 58 2.64 -4.55 16.17
N GLY A 59 2.87 -4.21 14.90
CA GLY A 59 4.05 -3.45 14.52
C GLY A 59 5.33 -4.27 14.39
N HIS A 60 5.25 -5.62 14.39
CA HIS A 60 6.41 -6.48 14.15
C HIS A 60 7.03 -6.24 12.76
N GLU A 61 8.34 -6.47 12.64
CA GLU A 61 9.06 -6.16 11.39
C GLU A 61 8.85 -7.17 10.25
N GLY A 62 8.21 -8.29 10.53
CA GLY A 62 7.91 -9.32 9.54
C GLY A 62 6.89 -8.89 8.48
N GLY A 63 6.00 -7.94 8.81
CA GLY A 63 4.93 -7.49 7.93
C GLY A 63 5.37 -6.50 6.85
N ALA A 64 4.56 -6.39 5.79
CA ALA A 64 4.79 -5.41 4.71
C ALA A 64 4.46 -3.96 5.12
N SER A 65 3.70 -3.76 6.20
CA SER A 65 3.25 -2.43 6.63
C SER A 65 4.31 -1.63 7.39
N ILE A 66 5.28 -2.29 8.00
CA ILE A 66 6.25 -1.63 8.90
C ILE A 66 7.47 -1.16 8.13
N ASP A 67 7.75 0.13 8.26
CA ASP A 67 8.91 0.81 7.69
C ASP A 67 9.09 2.16 8.41
N SER A 68 10.15 2.89 8.04
CA SER A 68 10.33 4.28 8.48
C SER A 68 9.32 5.20 7.82
N VAL A 69 9.25 5.15 6.50
CA VAL A 69 8.39 6.02 5.67
C VAL A 69 7.78 5.24 4.50
N ARG A 70 6.63 5.73 4.03
CA ARG A 70 5.96 5.33 2.79
C ARG A 70 5.61 6.58 1.98
N LEU A 71 5.57 6.44 0.66
CA LEU A 71 5.15 7.53 -0.21
C LEU A 71 3.63 7.68 -0.21
N PHE A 72 3.15 8.88 0.04
CA PHE A 72 1.83 9.33 -0.35
C PHE A 72 1.95 10.09 -1.68
N ARG A 73 1.24 9.68 -2.71
CA ARG A 73 1.22 10.35 -4.03
C ARG A 73 -0.17 10.32 -4.63
N HIS A 74 -0.48 11.30 -5.48
CA HIS A 74 -1.70 11.35 -6.28
C HIS A 74 -1.47 10.94 -7.74
N ALA A 75 -0.23 11.02 -8.22
CA ALA A 75 0.14 10.71 -9.60
C ALA A 75 0.05 9.20 -9.89
N TYR A 76 -0.82 8.82 -10.83
CA TYR A 76 -1.06 7.45 -11.26
C TYR A 76 -1.24 7.30 -12.77
N GLY A 77 -0.82 8.29 -13.57
CA GLY A 77 -0.99 8.24 -15.02
C GLY A 77 -2.46 8.14 -15.42
N ASP A 78 -2.75 7.20 -16.29
CA ASP A 78 -4.10 6.89 -16.78
C ASP A 78 -4.98 6.14 -15.76
N LEU A 79 -4.39 5.60 -14.68
CA LEU A 79 -5.10 4.94 -13.60
C LEU A 79 -5.83 5.95 -12.69
N SER A 80 -6.69 6.77 -13.28
CA SER A 80 -7.35 7.91 -12.64
C SER A 80 -8.20 7.56 -11.42
N HIS A 81 -8.65 6.31 -11.29
CA HIS A 81 -9.34 5.83 -10.09
C HIS A 81 -8.43 5.86 -8.85
N TYR A 82 -7.12 5.52 -8.98
CA TYR A 82 -6.18 5.65 -7.87
C TYR A 82 -5.88 7.11 -7.54
N THR A 83 -5.85 8.01 -8.54
CA THR A 83 -5.71 9.45 -8.29
C THR A 83 -6.88 9.97 -7.46
N ARG A 84 -8.13 9.60 -7.80
CA ARG A 84 -9.31 9.94 -7.01
C ARG A 84 -9.25 9.35 -5.60
N TRP A 85 -8.89 8.07 -5.49
CA TRP A 85 -8.74 7.42 -4.18
C TRP A 85 -7.67 8.07 -3.30
N ALA A 86 -6.55 8.52 -3.89
CA ALA A 86 -5.54 9.28 -3.15
C ALA A 86 -6.11 10.60 -2.61
N ALA A 87 -6.86 11.34 -3.45
CA ALA A 87 -7.53 12.57 -3.03
C ALA A 87 -8.55 12.34 -1.90
N GLU A 88 -9.34 11.24 -1.96
CA GLU A 88 -10.28 10.85 -0.91
C GLU A 88 -9.56 10.38 0.37
N THR A 89 -8.41 9.74 0.24
CA THR A 89 -7.64 9.21 1.38
C THR A 89 -6.90 10.30 2.14
N PHE A 90 -6.49 11.36 1.47
CA PHE A 90 -5.67 12.42 2.06
C PHE A 90 -6.29 13.03 3.33
N PRO A 91 -7.56 13.48 3.34
CA PRO A 91 -8.19 13.98 4.55
C PRO A 91 -8.36 12.94 5.66
N LEU A 92 -8.42 11.64 5.32
CA LEU A 92 -8.52 10.58 6.32
C LEU A 92 -7.21 10.38 7.09
N TRP A 93 -6.06 10.60 6.45
CA TRP A 93 -4.77 10.64 7.15
C TRP A 93 -4.72 11.78 8.16
N HIS A 94 -5.16 12.98 7.80
CA HIS A 94 -5.22 14.11 8.71
C HIS A 94 -6.26 13.91 9.83
N ASP A 95 -7.36 13.20 9.55
CA ASP A 95 -8.30 12.84 10.61
C ASP A 95 -7.63 11.91 11.64
N LEU A 96 -6.87 10.92 11.19
CA LEU A 96 -6.12 10.01 12.07
C LEU A 96 -5.03 10.77 12.87
N GLU A 97 -4.34 11.75 12.27
CA GLU A 97 -3.40 12.62 12.98
C GLU A 97 -4.07 13.33 14.14
N ARG A 98 -5.23 13.96 13.90
CA ARG A 98 -5.99 14.64 14.96
C ARG A 98 -6.41 13.69 16.07
N GLN A 99 -6.88 12.49 15.74
CA GLN A 99 -7.35 11.52 16.72
C GLN A 99 -6.23 10.89 17.54
N SER A 100 -5.04 10.71 16.94
CA SER A 100 -3.88 10.12 17.61
C SER A 100 -2.97 11.17 18.27
N ALA A 101 -3.18 12.46 17.99
CA ALA A 101 -2.30 13.56 18.37
C ALA A 101 -0.84 13.35 17.93
N ARG A 102 -0.67 12.71 16.76
CA ARG A 102 0.66 12.41 16.18
C ARG A 102 0.74 12.92 14.75
N THR A 103 1.90 13.41 14.36
CA THR A 103 2.22 13.68 12.96
C THR A 103 2.43 12.35 12.23
N LEU A 104 1.62 12.06 11.23
CA LEU A 104 1.70 10.87 10.40
C LEU A 104 2.11 11.17 8.97
N TYR A 105 1.90 12.40 8.53
CA TYR A 105 2.20 12.85 7.17
C TYR A 105 3.05 14.12 7.19
N VAL A 106 4.03 14.18 6.28
CA VAL A 106 4.82 15.39 6.00
C VAL A 106 4.86 15.60 4.49
N GLN A 107 4.38 16.75 4.07
CA GLN A 107 4.43 17.16 2.67
C GLN A 107 5.87 17.45 2.25
N THR A 108 6.34 16.75 1.21
CA THR A 108 7.66 16.96 0.62
C THR A 108 7.59 17.20 -0.87
N GLY A 109 6.45 16.92 -1.48
CA GLY A 109 6.33 16.72 -2.91
C GLY A 109 6.88 15.36 -3.35
N SER A 110 6.58 14.97 -4.58
CA SER A 110 7.26 13.88 -5.29
C SER A 110 7.57 14.27 -6.72
N VAL A 111 8.75 13.90 -7.18
CA VAL A 111 9.25 14.20 -8.54
C VAL A 111 9.45 12.90 -9.30
N TRP A 112 8.95 12.89 -10.53
CA TRP A 112 9.06 11.78 -11.49
C TRP A 112 9.86 12.30 -12.67
N ALA A 113 11.15 11.95 -12.75
CA ALA A 113 12.05 12.44 -13.79
C ALA A 113 12.14 11.46 -14.96
N ILE A 114 12.15 12.00 -16.17
CA ILE A 114 12.26 11.27 -17.42
C ILE A 114 13.55 11.66 -18.13
N HIS A 115 14.33 10.66 -18.56
CA HIS A 115 15.50 10.84 -19.41
C HIS A 115 15.13 10.68 -20.88
N ALA A 116 15.96 11.25 -21.78
CA ALA A 116 15.81 11.10 -23.23
C ALA A 116 15.90 9.64 -23.67
N GLU A 117 16.78 8.89 -23.03
CA GLU A 117 16.97 7.45 -23.23
C GLU A 117 16.42 6.70 -22.02
N ASN A 118 15.41 5.88 -22.24
CA ASN A 118 14.82 5.02 -21.24
C ASN A 118 15.03 3.57 -21.69
N ASP A 119 16.10 2.95 -21.23
CA ASP A 119 16.46 1.57 -21.58
C ASP A 119 15.80 0.49 -20.68
N VAL A 120 14.85 0.90 -19.88
CA VAL A 120 14.26 -0.03 -18.91
C VAL A 120 13.11 -0.79 -19.54
N ALA A 121 13.34 -2.07 -19.82
CA ALA A 121 12.25 -3.01 -20.08
C ALA A 121 11.33 -3.08 -18.85
N VAL A 122 10.07 -2.66 -19.01
CA VAL A 122 9.06 -2.79 -17.95
C VAL A 122 8.80 -4.27 -17.71
N PRO A 123 9.16 -4.83 -16.55
CA PRO A 123 8.86 -6.23 -16.28
C PRO A 123 7.36 -6.35 -16.01
N SER A 124 6.62 -6.90 -17.00
CA SER A 124 5.25 -7.40 -16.85
C SER A 124 4.16 -6.40 -16.37
N ALA A 125 2.90 -6.80 -16.51
CA ALA A 125 1.72 -6.09 -16.02
C ALA A 125 1.78 -5.70 -14.53
N MET A 126 2.57 -6.41 -13.72
CA MET A 126 2.78 -6.14 -12.30
C MET A 126 3.45 -4.78 -12.02
N ALA A 127 4.30 -4.30 -12.92
CA ALA A 127 5.05 -3.05 -12.72
C ALA A 127 4.35 -1.79 -13.24
N ARG A 128 3.22 -1.92 -13.94
CA ARG A 128 2.52 -0.79 -14.60
C ARG A 128 2.16 0.37 -13.67
N VAL A 129 2.06 0.10 -12.38
CA VAL A 129 1.76 1.12 -11.35
C VAL A 129 2.98 1.98 -11.01
N PHE A 130 4.18 1.48 -11.28
CA PHE A 130 5.45 2.14 -10.93
C PHE A 130 6.22 2.61 -12.15
N VAL A 131 6.15 1.86 -13.24
CA VAL A 131 6.92 2.09 -14.46
C VAL A 131 5.93 2.07 -15.62
N SER A 132 5.80 3.18 -16.32
CA SER A 132 5.03 3.26 -17.56
C SER A 132 5.92 2.87 -18.74
N GLU A 133 5.37 2.13 -19.69
CA GLU A 133 6.01 1.89 -20.99
C GLU A 133 6.27 3.21 -21.74
N ASP A 134 5.40 4.20 -21.49
CA ASP A 134 5.57 5.59 -21.97
C ASP A 134 5.56 6.55 -20.76
N PRO A 135 6.75 6.92 -20.24
CA PRO A 135 6.86 7.86 -19.12
C PRO A 135 6.30 9.26 -19.41
N ARG A 136 6.31 9.71 -20.69
CA ARG A 136 5.70 10.99 -21.07
C ARG A 136 4.19 10.94 -20.96
N ALA A 137 3.57 9.88 -21.49
CA ALA A 137 2.14 9.66 -21.35
C ALA A 137 1.72 9.57 -19.87
N PHE A 138 2.54 8.95 -19.02
CA PHE A 138 2.30 8.92 -17.56
C PHE A 138 2.26 10.33 -16.95
N ILE A 139 3.24 11.19 -17.30
CA ILE A 139 3.29 12.57 -16.80
C ILE A 139 2.07 13.37 -17.29
N GLU A 140 1.75 13.31 -18.58
CA GLU A 140 0.65 14.05 -19.18
C GLU A 140 -0.71 13.61 -18.59
N ALA A 141 -0.93 12.31 -18.46
CA ALA A 141 -2.14 11.77 -17.86
C ALA A 141 -2.27 12.13 -16.37
N SER A 142 -1.15 12.07 -15.62
CA SER A 142 -1.11 12.50 -14.22
C SER A 142 -1.43 13.99 -14.09
N HIS A 143 -0.80 14.84 -14.91
CA HIS A 143 -1.07 16.28 -14.94
C HIS A 143 -2.55 16.58 -15.18
N LYS A 144 -3.12 15.96 -16.21
CA LYS A 144 -4.54 16.10 -16.54
C LYS A 144 -5.44 15.67 -15.38
N ALA A 145 -5.16 14.51 -14.78
CA ALA A 145 -5.97 13.96 -13.69
C ALA A 145 -5.90 14.82 -12.41
N LEU A 146 -4.71 15.27 -12.01
CA LEU A 146 -4.53 16.11 -10.83
C LEU A 146 -5.15 17.50 -11.03
N THR A 147 -4.95 18.11 -12.21
CA THR A 147 -5.54 19.41 -12.57
C THR A 147 -7.07 19.36 -12.54
N ALA A 148 -7.67 18.27 -13.05
CA ALA A 148 -9.12 18.09 -13.03
C ALA A 148 -9.70 17.99 -11.59
N LEU A 149 -8.88 17.57 -10.62
CA LEU A 149 -9.23 17.51 -9.20
C LEU A 149 -8.81 18.77 -8.42
N GLY A 150 -8.23 19.78 -9.09
CA GLY A 150 -7.72 20.99 -8.43
C GLY A 150 -6.50 20.75 -7.53
N LEU A 151 -5.78 19.65 -7.74
CA LEU A 151 -4.58 19.30 -6.98
C LEU A 151 -3.36 20.00 -7.59
N PRO A 152 -2.53 20.72 -6.80
CA PRO A 152 -1.34 21.40 -7.29
C PRO A 152 -0.34 20.41 -7.87
N ASN A 153 0.08 20.68 -9.12
CA ASN A 153 1.03 19.86 -9.83
C ASN A 153 1.69 20.65 -10.95
N GLU A 154 2.88 20.24 -11.39
CA GLU A 154 3.65 20.95 -12.42
C GLU A 154 4.37 19.95 -13.33
N ILE A 155 4.46 20.28 -14.63
CA ILE A 155 5.41 19.65 -15.55
C ILE A 155 6.61 20.60 -15.68
N LEU A 156 7.80 20.08 -15.42
CA LEU A 156 9.05 20.80 -15.46
C LEU A 156 9.86 20.35 -16.70
N ASP A 157 10.47 21.27 -17.39
CA ASP A 157 11.52 20.91 -18.34
C ASP A 157 12.85 20.62 -17.62
N GLY A 158 13.87 20.18 -18.37
CA GLY A 158 15.16 19.82 -17.78
C GLY A 158 15.87 20.99 -17.08
N ALA A 159 15.69 22.24 -17.57
CA ALA A 159 16.28 23.43 -16.97
C ALA A 159 15.58 23.83 -15.67
N ASP A 160 14.26 23.75 -15.64
CA ASP A 160 13.45 23.97 -14.44
C ASP A 160 13.74 22.92 -13.39
N TYR A 161 13.85 21.64 -13.79
CA TYR A 161 14.23 20.55 -12.91
C TYR A 161 15.59 20.79 -12.24
N GLN A 162 16.61 21.11 -13.03
CA GLN A 162 17.96 21.41 -12.54
C GLN A 162 17.98 22.61 -11.58
N ARG A 163 17.25 23.66 -11.90
CA ARG A 163 17.20 24.87 -11.08
C ARG A 163 16.53 24.64 -9.73
N ARG A 164 15.46 23.83 -9.70
CA ARG A 164 14.67 23.57 -8.50
C ARG A 164 15.27 22.48 -7.61
N PHE A 165 15.96 21.52 -8.20
CA PHE A 165 16.52 20.36 -7.51
C PHE A 165 18.00 20.17 -7.85
N PRO A 166 18.88 21.13 -7.45
CA PRO A 166 20.29 21.11 -7.80
C PRO A 166 21.07 19.92 -7.19
N GLN A 167 20.49 19.23 -6.19
CA GLN A 167 21.05 18.04 -5.59
C GLN A 167 20.88 16.79 -6.48
N PHE A 168 20.01 16.84 -7.49
CA PHE A 168 19.81 15.75 -8.43
C PHE A 168 20.64 15.96 -9.70
N ALA A 169 21.16 14.88 -10.26
CA ALA A 169 21.76 14.92 -11.59
C ALA A 169 20.68 15.29 -12.63
N SER A 170 21.02 16.22 -13.51
CA SER A 170 20.10 16.71 -14.54
C SER A 170 20.49 16.26 -15.94
N THR A 171 21.64 15.61 -16.11
CA THR A 171 22.13 15.13 -17.40
C THR A 171 21.12 14.15 -18.02
N GLY A 172 20.67 14.50 -19.24
CA GLY A 172 19.70 13.68 -19.97
C GLY A 172 18.25 13.78 -19.48
N VAL A 173 17.94 14.51 -18.40
CA VAL A 173 16.56 14.75 -17.98
C VAL A 173 15.88 15.71 -18.97
N VAL A 174 14.81 15.23 -19.61
CA VAL A 174 14.06 16.00 -20.62
C VAL A 174 12.75 16.55 -20.08
N ALA A 175 12.19 15.91 -19.06
CA ALA A 175 10.99 16.38 -18.37
C ALA A 175 10.94 15.78 -16.95
N ALA A 176 10.21 16.46 -16.06
CA ALA A 176 9.85 15.91 -14.77
C ALA A 176 8.43 16.33 -14.40
N PHE A 177 7.77 15.52 -13.57
CA PHE A 177 6.46 15.82 -13.02
C PHE A 177 6.56 16.00 -11.52
N LEU A 178 6.05 17.12 -11.01
CA LEU A 178 5.97 17.42 -9.60
C LEU A 178 4.52 17.30 -9.11
N ASP A 179 4.25 16.32 -8.24
CA ASP A 179 3.04 16.23 -7.43
C ASP A 179 3.29 16.96 -6.10
N VAL A 180 2.78 18.18 -6.00
CA VAL A 180 3.11 19.10 -4.90
C VAL A 180 2.58 18.61 -3.55
N ASN A 181 1.36 18.04 -3.54
CA ASN A 181 0.71 17.57 -2.32
C ASN A 181 1.07 16.13 -1.96
N SER A 182 2.11 15.56 -2.56
CA SER A 182 2.63 14.29 -2.11
C SER A 182 3.65 14.43 -0.99
N GLY A 183 3.99 13.33 -0.34
CA GLY A 183 4.90 13.37 0.81
C GLY A 183 5.10 12.04 1.49
N LEU A 184 5.61 12.10 2.70
CA LEU A 184 5.98 10.97 3.53
C LEU A 184 4.86 10.61 4.50
N VAL A 185 4.46 9.34 4.54
CA VAL A 185 3.66 8.78 5.63
C VAL A 185 4.56 7.97 6.54
N PHE A 186 4.52 8.24 7.84
CA PHE A 186 5.32 7.56 8.85
C PHE A 186 4.68 6.22 9.22
N ALA A 187 5.19 5.15 8.60
CA ALA A 187 4.52 3.86 8.58
C ALA A 187 4.34 3.24 9.98
N ARG A 188 5.39 3.22 10.81
CA ARG A 188 5.29 2.71 12.19
C ARG A 188 4.32 3.53 13.03
N ALA A 189 4.40 4.85 12.93
CA ALA A 189 3.51 5.74 13.67
C ALA A 189 2.05 5.55 13.22
N ALA A 190 1.81 5.36 11.92
CA ALA A 190 0.47 5.15 11.39
C ALA A 190 -0.17 3.85 11.92
N VAL A 191 0.55 2.73 11.90
CA VAL A 191 0.05 1.45 12.43
C VAL A 191 -0.18 1.54 13.94
N ALA A 192 0.75 2.12 14.69
CA ALA A 192 0.60 2.32 16.12
C ALA A 192 -0.60 3.21 16.46
N SER A 193 -0.77 4.33 15.74
CA SER A 193 -1.90 5.25 15.91
C SER A 193 -3.23 4.56 15.65
N LEU A 194 -3.34 3.78 14.56
CA LEU A 194 -4.54 3.00 14.29
C LEU A 194 -4.83 1.98 15.41
N GLY A 195 -3.81 1.29 15.92
CA GLY A 195 -3.96 0.36 17.04
C GLY A 195 -4.55 1.06 18.29
N GLU A 196 -3.94 2.18 18.69
CA GLU A 196 -4.39 2.93 19.87
C GLU A 196 -5.81 3.51 19.72
N VAL A 197 -6.11 4.12 18.57
CA VAL A 197 -7.46 4.68 18.34
C VAL A 197 -8.51 3.58 18.22
N SER A 198 -8.16 2.41 17.65
CA SER A 198 -9.05 1.25 17.57
C SER A 198 -9.40 0.72 18.96
N GLN A 199 -8.41 0.55 19.84
CA GLN A 199 -8.64 0.09 21.22
C GLN A 199 -9.51 1.09 22.00
N ARG A 200 -9.32 2.40 21.82
CA ARG A 200 -10.21 3.41 22.43
C ARG A 200 -11.66 3.30 21.95
N LEU A 201 -11.88 2.79 20.74
CA LEU A 201 -13.22 2.51 20.20
C LEU A 201 -13.76 1.13 20.60
N GLY A 202 -13.04 0.38 21.44
CA GLY A 202 -13.47 -0.91 21.95
C GLY A 202 -13.11 -2.11 21.07
N VAL A 203 -12.19 -1.94 20.08
CA VAL A 203 -11.63 -3.09 19.35
C VAL A 203 -10.78 -3.93 20.30
N THR A 204 -11.05 -5.22 20.36
CA THR A 204 -10.21 -6.18 21.09
C THR A 204 -9.12 -6.69 20.15
N VAL A 205 -7.86 -6.58 20.59
CA VAL A 205 -6.70 -7.03 19.82
C VAL A 205 -6.14 -8.30 20.44
N HIS A 206 -5.97 -9.34 19.63
CA HIS A 206 -5.38 -10.63 19.99
C HIS A 206 -4.08 -10.84 19.23
N GLU A 207 -2.97 -10.85 19.92
CA GLU A 207 -1.64 -11.11 19.38
C GLU A 207 -1.27 -12.61 19.47
N ALA A 208 -0.25 -13.03 18.74
CA ALA A 208 0.21 -14.41 18.62
C ALA A 208 -0.89 -15.39 18.12
N LYS A 209 -1.80 -14.90 17.29
CA LYS A 209 -2.93 -15.64 16.71
C LYS A 209 -2.78 -15.74 15.17
N ARG A 210 -1.98 -16.70 14.71
CA ARG A 210 -1.82 -16.97 13.29
C ARG A 210 -2.95 -17.88 12.80
N ALA A 211 -3.78 -17.36 11.88
CA ALA A 211 -4.81 -18.17 11.22
C ALA A 211 -4.17 -19.31 10.41
N VAL A 212 -4.71 -20.52 10.55
CA VAL A 212 -4.27 -21.73 9.85
C VAL A 212 -5.39 -22.36 9.03
N GLU A 213 -6.62 -21.98 9.31
CA GLU A 213 -7.79 -22.45 8.56
C GLU A 213 -8.92 -21.42 8.67
N VAL A 214 -9.64 -21.25 7.58
CA VAL A 214 -10.83 -20.40 7.51
C VAL A 214 -11.94 -21.19 6.84
N ALA A 215 -13.11 -21.21 7.46
CA ALA A 215 -14.27 -21.90 6.93
C ALA A 215 -15.50 -20.98 6.98
N ALA A 216 -16.13 -20.75 5.85
CA ALA A 216 -17.34 -19.96 5.73
C ALA A 216 -18.56 -20.87 5.57
N SER A 217 -19.67 -20.52 6.22
CA SER A 217 -20.97 -21.20 6.15
C SER A 217 -22.09 -20.21 5.89
N ALA A 218 -23.32 -20.70 5.77
CA ALA A 218 -24.50 -19.85 5.64
C ALA A 218 -24.73 -18.96 6.88
N ASP A 219 -24.30 -19.42 8.05
CA ASP A 219 -24.61 -18.79 9.35
C ASP A 219 -23.48 -17.91 9.88
N GLY A 220 -22.23 -18.09 9.39
CA GLY A 220 -21.07 -17.34 9.87
C GLY A 220 -19.78 -17.78 9.21
N CYS A 221 -18.67 -17.32 9.77
CA CYS A 221 -17.34 -17.68 9.32
C CYS A 221 -16.45 -18.04 10.52
N GLY A 222 -15.84 -19.22 10.47
CA GLY A 222 -14.91 -19.73 11.49
C GLY A 222 -13.46 -19.48 11.12
N VAL A 223 -12.63 -19.19 12.10
CA VAL A 223 -11.18 -19.12 11.96
C VAL A 223 -10.53 -19.99 13.02
N ARG A 224 -9.62 -20.89 12.61
CA ARG A 224 -8.77 -21.66 13.51
C ARG A 224 -7.35 -21.10 13.52
N PHE A 225 -6.78 -21.00 14.71
CA PHE A 225 -5.45 -20.47 14.93
C PHE A 225 -4.41 -21.57 15.22
N ASN A 226 -3.14 -21.19 15.10
CA ASN A 226 -1.99 -22.09 15.29
C ASN A 226 -1.85 -22.67 16.71
N ASP A 227 -2.49 -22.07 17.70
CA ASP A 227 -2.54 -22.55 19.09
C ASP A 227 -3.71 -23.51 19.36
N GLY A 228 -4.46 -23.89 18.32
CA GLY A 228 -5.62 -24.78 18.40
C GLY A 228 -6.93 -24.11 18.80
N THR A 229 -6.92 -22.84 19.16
CA THR A 229 -8.17 -22.10 19.43
C THR A 229 -8.92 -21.77 18.14
N SER A 230 -10.23 -21.63 18.23
CA SER A 230 -11.09 -21.22 17.11
C SER A 230 -12.06 -20.15 17.55
N ILE A 231 -12.50 -19.36 16.58
CA ILE A 231 -13.55 -18.34 16.76
C ILE A 231 -14.61 -18.50 15.68
N GLU A 232 -15.78 -18.00 15.98
CA GLU A 232 -16.89 -17.81 15.04
C GLU A 232 -17.25 -16.33 14.99
N ALA A 233 -17.48 -15.79 13.80
CA ALA A 233 -17.89 -14.41 13.58
C ALA A 233 -18.97 -14.33 12.49
N ASP A 234 -19.78 -13.27 12.51
CA ASP A 234 -20.74 -13.02 11.42
C ASP A 234 -20.04 -12.68 10.11
N VAL A 235 -18.88 -12.00 10.21
CA VAL A 235 -18.03 -11.65 9.07
C VAL A 235 -16.56 -11.75 9.48
N VAL A 236 -15.75 -12.33 8.61
CA VAL A 236 -14.29 -12.35 8.71
C VAL A 236 -13.70 -11.52 7.56
N VAL A 237 -12.76 -10.63 7.89
CA VAL A 237 -11.96 -9.90 6.91
C VAL A 237 -10.51 -10.38 6.99
N LEU A 238 -10.02 -11.00 5.92
CA LEU A 238 -8.62 -11.44 5.81
C LEU A 238 -7.78 -10.33 5.18
N ALA A 239 -6.92 -9.72 5.97
CA ALA A 239 -5.97 -8.67 5.54
C ALA A 239 -4.52 -9.12 5.83
N ILE A 240 -4.20 -10.36 5.47
CA ILE A 240 -2.94 -11.06 5.79
C ILE A 240 -1.93 -11.05 4.65
N ASN A 241 -2.18 -10.27 3.59
CA ASN A 241 -1.23 -10.01 2.52
C ASN A 241 -0.70 -11.33 1.88
N GLY A 242 0.59 -11.47 1.63
CA GLY A 242 1.21 -12.65 1.02
C GLY A 242 1.06 -13.95 1.80
N TRP A 243 0.60 -13.93 3.07
CA TRP A 243 0.25 -15.14 3.83
C TRP A 243 -1.16 -15.67 3.51
N LEU A 244 -1.89 -15.01 2.62
CA LEU A 244 -3.24 -15.47 2.26
C LEU A 244 -3.23 -16.88 1.67
N SER A 245 -2.18 -17.26 0.96
CA SER A 245 -2.00 -18.60 0.41
C SER A 245 -1.95 -19.71 1.47
N ASP A 246 -1.65 -19.40 2.73
CA ASP A 246 -1.65 -20.39 3.82
C ASP A 246 -3.06 -20.89 4.17
N VAL A 247 -4.07 -20.02 3.99
CA VAL A 247 -5.47 -20.33 4.31
C VAL A 247 -6.37 -20.39 3.07
N LEU A 248 -5.96 -19.76 1.98
CA LEU A 248 -6.64 -19.74 0.68
C LEU A 248 -5.63 -20.01 -0.45
N PRO A 249 -5.23 -21.28 -0.67
CA PRO A 249 -4.13 -21.61 -1.60
C PRO A 249 -4.38 -21.23 -3.06
N THR A 250 -5.64 -21.02 -3.45
CA THR A 250 -6.01 -20.63 -4.83
C THR A 250 -6.05 -19.10 -5.03
N ALA A 251 -5.67 -18.32 -4.01
CA ALA A 251 -5.59 -16.87 -4.16
C ALA A 251 -4.57 -16.50 -5.27
N PRO A 252 -4.95 -15.67 -6.25
CA PRO A 252 -4.10 -15.34 -7.39
C PRO A 252 -3.05 -14.30 -6.99
N LEU A 253 -2.06 -14.71 -6.19
CA LEU A 253 -1.00 -13.84 -5.68
C LEU A 253 0.38 -14.35 -6.10
N VAL A 254 1.25 -13.40 -6.43
CA VAL A 254 2.69 -13.61 -6.58
C VAL A 254 3.41 -12.81 -5.52
N VAL A 255 4.16 -13.48 -4.67
CA VAL A 255 4.96 -12.81 -3.63
C VAL A 255 6.37 -12.55 -4.16
N THR A 256 6.84 -11.32 -4.01
CA THR A 256 8.19 -10.93 -4.45
C THR A 256 8.98 -10.27 -3.34
N GLU A 257 10.29 -10.45 -3.36
CA GLU A 257 11.20 -9.77 -2.44
C GLU A 257 11.53 -8.37 -2.96
N GLN A 258 11.50 -7.40 -2.04
CA GLN A 258 11.83 -6.01 -2.31
C GLN A 258 12.90 -5.54 -1.33
N MET A 259 13.92 -4.88 -1.84
CA MET A 259 15.03 -4.43 -1.03
C MET A 259 14.98 -2.93 -0.75
N GLN A 260 15.44 -2.57 0.43
CA GLN A 260 15.52 -1.17 0.88
C GLN A 260 16.88 -0.95 1.54
N HIS A 261 17.54 0.14 1.17
CA HIS A 261 18.83 0.54 1.68
C HIS A 261 18.71 1.89 2.38
N TYR A 262 19.34 2.03 3.52
CA TYR A 262 19.34 3.25 4.30
C TYR A 262 20.77 3.74 4.43
N VAL A 263 21.05 4.92 3.92
CA VAL A 263 22.38 5.52 3.92
C VAL A 263 22.37 6.85 4.66
N VAL A 264 23.43 7.13 5.41
CA VAL A 264 23.65 8.42 6.08
C VAL A 264 24.59 9.23 5.20
N PRO A 265 24.13 10.36 4.63
CA PRO A 265 24.99 11.25 3.83
C PRO A 265 26.12 11.86 4.66
N ASN A 266 27.18 12.26 3.99
CA ASN A 266 28.23 13.06 4.63
C ASN A 266 27.61 14.31 5.28
N PRO A 267 27.99 14.69 6.52
CA PRO A 267 27.43 15.83 7.23
C PRO A 267 27.45 17.15 6.46
N ALA A 268 28.46 17.35 5.58
CA ALA A 268 28.56 18.56 4.76
C ALA A 268 27.42 18.74 3.76
N VAL A 269 26.81 17.64 3.30
CA VAL A 269 25.72 17.63 2.31
C VAL A 269 24.40 17.12 2.90
N ALA A 270 24.38 16.65 4.13
CA ALA A 270 23.20 16.11 4.79
C ALA A 270 21.96 17.05 4.72
N PRO A 271 22.12 18.39 4.84
CA PRO A 271 20.97 19.31 4.72
C PRO A 271 20.25 19.25 3.37
N ASP A 272 20.91 18.83 2.29
CA ASP A 272 20.29 18.74 0.97
C ASP A 272 19.24 17.61 0.86
N PHE A 273 19.31 16.66 1.80
CA PHE A 273 18.43 15.51 1.86
C PHE A 273 17.24 15.69 2.83
N GLU A 274 17.16 16.81 3.52
CA GLU A 274 16.06 17.06 4.47
C GLU A 274 14.71 17.25 3.76
N PRO A 275 13.58 16.83 4.39
CA PRO A 275 12.24 16.89 3.79
C PRO A 275 11.81 18.29 3.30
N GLY A 276 12.37 19.36 3.85
CA GLY A 276 12.10 20.74 3.40
C GLY A 276 12.87 21.15 2.15
N ARG A 277 13.87 20.39 1.73
CA ARG A 277 14.73 20.70 0.58
C ARG A 277 14.66 19.66 -0.53
N MET A 278 14.35 18.43 -0.19
CA MET A 278 14.29 17.29 -1.10
C MET A 278 12.88 16.71 -1.13
N PRO A 279 12.23 16.60 -2.32
CA PRO A 279 11.06 15.76 -2.51
C PRO A 279 11.44 14.26 -2.55
N PHE A 280 10.47 13.38 -2.46
CA PHE A 280 10.67 12.03 -2.99
C PHE A 280 10.99 12.13 -4.48
N CYS A 281 11.96 11.38 -4.97
CA CYS A 281 12.28 11.34 -6.40
C CYS A 281 12.31 9.90 -6.92
N SER A 282 11.81 9.71 -8.15
CA SER A 282 11.92 8.48 -8.91
C SER A 282 12.33 8.78 -10.34
N TRP A 283 13.26 7.99 -10.88
CA TRP A 283 13.76 8.12 -12.22
C TRP A 283 13.26 6.97 -13.08
N ALA A 284 12.54 7.32 -14.16
CA ALA A 284 11.96 6.33 -15.05
C ALA A 284 13.03 5.51 -15.80
N SER A 285 14.20 6.11 -16.06
CA SER A 285 15.29 5.48 -16.81
C SER A 285 15.90 4.24 -16.16
N ASN A 286 15.90 4.17 -14.83
CA ASN A 286 16.53 3.07 -14.10
C ASN A 286 15.68 2.50 -12.97
N GLY A 287 14.47 3.04 -12.76
CA GLY A 287 13.53 2.58 -11.75
C GLY A 287 13.92 2.85 -10.30
N ILE A 288 15.03 3.57 -10.07
CA ILE A 288 15.48 3.96 -8.73
C ILE A 288 14.53 4.98 -8.13
N TRP A 289 14.32 4.88 -6.84
CA TRP A 289 13.64 5.89 -6.05
C TRP A 289 14.38 6.19 -4.75
N VAL A 290 14.29 7.45 -4.34
CA VAL A 290 14.96 7.96 -3.14
C VAL A 290 13.98 8.80 -2.32
N PHE A 291 13.91 8.51 -1.02
CA PHE A 291 13.16 9.31 -0.06
C PHE A 291 14.03 10.35 0.61
N PRO A 292 13.49 11.53 0.96
CA PRO A 292 14.16 12.45 1.87
C PRO A 292 14.62 11.78 3.15
N SER A 293 15.60 12.39 3.79
CA SER A 293 16.16 11.92 5.05
C SER A 293 15.10 11.81 6.15
N ARG A 294 15.18 10.74 6.90
CA ARG A 294 14.46 10.58 8.16
C ARG A 294 15.42 10.09 9.23
N HIS A 295 15.50 10.84 10.33
CA HIS A 295 16.46 10.56 11.40
C HIS A 295 17.90 10.48 10.89
N GLY A 296 18.26 11.32 9.92
CA GLY A 296 19.59 11.37 9.32
C GLY A 296 19.84 10.35 8.22
N ALA A 297 18.93 9.40 7.96
CA ALA A 297 19.12 8.39 6.92
C ALA A 297 18.19 8.62 5.72
N VAL A 298 18.77 8.54 4.53
CA VAL A 298 18.10 8.54 3.22
C VAL A 298 17.72 7.11 2.88
N LYS A 299 16.49 6.88 2.44
CA LYS A 299 16.01 5.56 2.03
C LYS A 299 16.05 5.44 0.52
N ILE A 300 16.67 4.37 0.03
CA ILE A 300 16.88 4.08 -1.40
C ILE A 300 16.31 2.69 -1.72
N GLY A 301 15.76 2.54 -2.93
CA GLY A 301 15.39 1.27 -3.51
C GLY A 301 15.07 1.40 -4.98
N ASP A 302 14.59 0.32 -5.55
CA ASP A 302 14.14 0.29 -6.95
C ASP A 302 12.72 -0.29 -7.08
N ASN A 303 12.16 -0.17 -8.28
CA ASN A 303 10.83 -0.68 -8.62
C ASN A 303 10.85 -2.16 -9.03
N TYR A 304 12.00 -2.82 -8.97
CA TYR A 304 12.18 -4.17 -9.44
C TYR A 304 12.27 -5.14 -8.27
N PRO A 305 11.55 -6.29 -8.34
CA PRO A 305 11.73 -7.33 -7.33
C PRO A 305 13.13 -7.94 -7.47
N SER A 306 13.80 -8.20 -6.33
CA SER A 306 15.06 -8.92 -6.33
C SER A 306 14.85 -10.38 -6.76
N ARG A 307 13.73 -10.98 -6.35
CA ARG A 307 13.30 -12.33 -6.74
C ARG A 307 11.84 -12.60 -6.40
N THR A 308 11.28 -13.65 -7.01
CA THR A 308 9.99 -14.22 -6.60
C THR A 308 10.20 -15.15 -5.40
N LEU A 309 9.25 -15.09 -4.45
CA LEU A 309 9.22 -15.92 -3.26
C LEU A 309 8.06 -16.94 -3.35
N ARG A 310 8.27 -18.14 -2.80
CA ARG A 310 7.15 -19.07 -2.56
C ARG A 310 6.30 -18.65 -1.36
N HIS A 311 6.97 -18.02 -0.37
CA HIS A 311 6.33 -17.59 0.86
C HIS A 311 7.05 -16.36 1.44
N PRO A 312 6.34 -15.42 2.12
CA PRO A 312 6.95 -14.21 2.70
C PRO A 312 8.10 -14.45 3.68
N THR A 313 8.15 -15.62 4.33
CA THR A 313 9.22 -15.98 5.27
C THR A 313 10.55 -16.33 4.59
N GLU A 314 10.57 -16.54 3.27
CA GLU A 314 11.79 -16.84 2.51
C GLU A 314 12.66 -15.60 2.22
N ARG A 315 12.24 -14.42 2.68
CA ARG A 315 13.02 -13.18 2.50
C ARG A 315 14.39 -13.31 3.13
N ARG A 316 15.39 -12.79 2.45
CA ARG A 316 16.78 -12.76 2.92
C ARG A 316 17.43 -11.44 2.55
N MET A 317 18.57 -11.18 3.16
CA MET A 317 19.39 -10.02 2.78
C MET A 317 19.85 -10.15 1.32
N PRO A 318 20.00 -9.04 0.61
CA PRO A 318 20.39 -9.02 -0.80
C PRO A 318 21.81 -9.54 -0.98
N GLU A 319 22.09 -10.05 -2.17
CA GLU A 319 23.45 -10.29 -2.62
C GLU A 319 24.20 -8.95 -2.79
N ALA A 320 25.50 -8.97 -2.56
CA ALA A 320 26.32 -7.76 -2.63
C ALA A 320 26.19 -7.05 -3.99
N SER A 321 26.19 -7.82 -5.07
CA SER A 321 26.04 -7.29 -6.44
C SER A 321 24.72 -6.55 -6.68
N TYR A 322 23.62 -7.03 -6.09
CA TYR A 322 22.32 -6.33 -6.18
C TYR A 322 22.38 -4.98 -5.44
N ARG A 323 22.88 -4.99 -4.21
CA ARG A 323 23.05 -3.78 -3.41
C ARG A 323 23.93 -2.76 -4.11
N GLU A 324 25.12 -3.18 -4.56
CA GLU A 324 26.08 -2.32 -5.27
C GLU A 324 25.42 -1.67 -6.48
N ARG A 325 24.74 -2.44 -7.33
CA ARG A 325 24.00 -1.91 -8.48
C ARG A 325 22.96 -0.83 -8.07
N VAL A 326 22.15 -1.09 -7.05
CA VAL A 326 21.12 -0.12 -6.60
C VAL A 326 21.75 1.16 -6.07
N LEU A 327 22.81 1.05 -5.28
CA LEU A 327 23.52 2.21 -4.73
C LEU A 327 24.25 2.99 -5.81
N ASP A 328 24.91 2.33 -6.75
CA ASP A 328 25.61 2.98 -7.86
C ASP A 328 24.63 3.77 -8.73
N LEU A 329 23.49 3.17 -9.11
CA LEU A 329 22.44 3.87 -9.85
C LEU A 329 21.85 5.06 -9.07
N ALA A 330 21.74 4.95 -7.74
CA ALA A 330 21.30 6.07 -6.91
C ALA A 330 22.34 7.18 -6.85
N ILE A 331 23.65 6.85 -6.80
CA ILE A 331 24.75 7.81 -6.82
C ILE A 331 24.83 8.52 -8.18
N GLU A 332 24.54 7.84 -9.30
CA GLU A 332 24.44 8.49 -10.62
C GLU A 332 23.39 9.60 -10.63
N GLN A 333 22.25 9.36 -9.99
CA GLN A 333 21.16 10.34 -9.91
C GLN A 333 21.36 11.39 -8.81
N MET A 334 22.13 11.05 -7.78
CA MET A 334 22.39 11.91 -6.61
C MET A 334 23.88 11.83 -6.21
N PRO A 335 24.77 12.56 -6.90
CA PRO A 335 26.22 12.48 -6.70
C PRO A 335 26.68 12.75 -5.25
N ASN A 336 25.90 13.52 -4.49
CA ASN A 336 26.15 13.82 -3.07
C ASN A 336 25.99 12.60 -2.14
N LEU A 337 25.49 11.46 -2.67
CA LEU A 337 25.43 10.18 -1.94
C LEU A 337 26.73 9.35 -2.04
N ARG A 338 27.71 9.77 -2.84
CA ARG A 338 28.94 8.98 -3.09
C ARG A 338 29.68 8.56 -1.82
N ASP A 339 29.76 9.46 -0.84
CA ASP A 339 30.45 9.23 0.44
C ASP A 339 29.46 8.90 1.57
N ALA A 340 28.23 8.50 1.24
CA ALA A 340 27.26 8.12 2.24
C ALA A 340 27.59 6.75 2.84
N THR A 341 27.30 6.60 4.14
CA THR A 341 27.50 5.35 4.85
C THR A 341 26.24 4.51 4.87
N LEU A 342 26.29 3.29 4.35
CA LEU A 342 25.20 2.32 4.49
C LEU A 342 25.06 1.91 5.96
N VAL A 343 23.91 2.19 6.56
CA VAL A 343 23.64 1.92 7.99
C VAL A 343 22.63 0.83 8.23
N GLN A 344 21.76 0.57 7.25
CA GLN A 344 20.75 -0.48 7.37
C GLN A 344 20.32 -0.99 6.00
N GLU A 345 20.02 -2.27 5.92
CA GLU A 345 19.35 -2.91 4.80
C GLU A 345 18.11 -3.65 5.30
N ARG A 346 17.10 -3.74 4.47
CA ARG A 346 15.87 -4.44 4.81
C ARG A 346 15.33 -5.20 3.62
N ALA A 347 15.08 -6.50 3.80
CA ALA A 347 14.28 -7.30 2.91
C ALA A 347 12.81 -7.16 3.28
N CYS A 348 12.01 -6.64 2.37
CA CYS A 348 10.56 -6.56 2.45
C CYS A 348 9.93 -7.52 1.43
N PHE A 349 8.62 -7.53 1.30
CA PHE A 349 7.95 -8.25 0.22
C PHE A 349 6.74 -7.46 -0.29
N TYR A 350 6.36 -7.73 -1.53
CA TYR A 350 5.09 -7.32 -2.10
C TYR A 350 4.26 -8.54 -2.47
N ASP A 351 2.95 -8.43 -2.36
CA ASP A 351 1.97 -9.37 -2.86
C ASP A 351 1.35 -8.81 -4.14
N TYR A 352 1.78 -9.28 -5.28
CA TYR A 352 1.22 -8.85 -6.56
C TYR A 352 0.00 -9.67 -6.93
N SER A 353 -1.04 -8.99 -7.38
CA SER A 353 -2.08 -9.58 -8.20
C SER A 353 -1.60 -9.75 -9.66
N PRO A 354 -2.24 -10.56 -10.50
CA PRO A 354 -1.82 -10.76 -11.88
C PRO A 354 -1.82 -9.50 -12.76
N ASP A 355 -2.63 -8.51 -12.41
CA ASP A 355 -2.77 -7.26 -13.15
C ASP A 355 -2.23 -6.02 -12.40
N GLY A 356 -1.69 -6.20 -11.20
CA GLY A 356 -1.16 -5.12 -10.37
C GLY A 356 -2.22 -4.31 -9.63
N ASP A 357 -3.52 -4.52 -9.88
CA ASP A 357 -4.61 -3.89 -9.13
C ASP A 357 -4.94 -4.66 -7.85
N PHE A 358 -5.47 -3.98 -6.84
CA PHE A 358 -5.82 -4.60 -5.56
C PHE A 358 -6.86 -5.71 -5.72
N ILE A 359 -6.90 -6.63 -4.76
CA ILE A 359 -7.97 -7.62 -4.60
C ILE A 359 -8.75 -7.26 -3.34
N LEU A 360 -9.98 -6.77 -3.53
CA LEU A 360 -10.88 -6.31 -2.47
C LEU A 360 -12.26 -6.90 -2.77
N ASP A 361 -12.50 -8.13 -2.29
CA ASP A 361 -13.70 -8.88 -2.66
C ASP A 361 -14.17 -9.82 -1.55
N GLN A 362 -15.34 -10.37 -1.73
CA GLN A 362 -15.75 -11.57 -1.01
C GLN A 362 -15.07 -12.80 -1.61
N TRP A 363 -14.70 -13.75 -0.76
CA TRP A 363 -14.15 -15.02 -1.20
C TRP A 363 -15.27 -15.97 -1.57
N ASP A 364 -15.19 -16.56 -2.76
CA ASP A 364 -16.07 -17.62 -3.23
C ASP A 364 -17.53 -17.13 -3.25
N GLN A 365 -18.30 -16.58 -3.44
CA GLN A 365 -19.71 -16.13 -3.32
C GLN A 365 -20.19 -15.96 -1.88
N ASN A 366 -19.29 -16.04 -0.89
CA ASN A 366 -19.64 -15.87 0.50
C ASN A 366 -19.38 -14.44 1.00
N ALA A 367 -20.45 -13.67 1.19
CA ALA A 367 -20.37 -12.31 1.69
C ALA A 367 -19.88 -12.21 3.16
N ARG A 368 -19.61 -13.33 3.83
CA ARG A 368 -19.13 -13.38 5.21
C ARG A 368 -17.62 -13.53 5.32
N LEU A 369 -16.96 -13.89 4.23
CA LEU A 369 -15.51 -13.94 4.13
C LEU A 369 -15.04 -12.93 3.10
N ILE A 370 -14.41 -11.85 3.56
CA ILE A 370 -13.88 -10.76 2.76
C ILE A 370 -12.36 -10.88 2.72
N VAL A 371 -11.77 -10.68 1.55
CA VAL A 371 -10.32 -10.68 1.34
C VAL A 371 -9.81 -9.31 0.91
N ALA A 372 -8.65 -8.93 1.45
CA ALA A 372 -7.95 -7.71 1.10
C ALA A 372 -6.46 -8.02 0.92
N CYS A 373 -6.02 -8.13 -0.32
CA CYS A 373 -4.67 -8.54 -0.69
C CYS A 373 -4.29 -8.01 -2.08
N GLY A 374 -3.14 -8.45 -2.61
CA GLY A 374 -2.67 -8.04 -3.93
C GLY A 374 -2.39 -6.53 -4.01
N PHE A 375 -1.84 -5.94 -2.95
CA PHE A 375 -1.61 -4.50 -2.90
C PHE A 375 -0.45 -4.03 -3.76
N SER A 376 0.26 -4.94 -4.39
CA SER A 376 1.22 -4.72 -5.48
C SER A 376 2.21 -3.59 -5.17
N GLY A 377 2.64 -3.46 -3.91
CA GLY A 377 3.62 -2.48 -3.46
C GLY A 377 3.14 -1.02 -3.32
N HIS A 378 1.88 -0.70 -3.66
CA HIS A 378 1.40 0.69 -3.61
C HIS A 378 0.16 0.92 -2.73
N GLY A 379 -0.30 -0.08 -1.98
CA GLY A 379 -1.52 -0.01 -1.18
C GLY A 379 -1.43 0.89 0.05
N PHE A 380 -0.25 1.04 0.68
CA PHE A 380 -0.11 1.65 2.01
C PHE A 380 -0.84 2.98 2.16
N LYS A 381 -0.66 3.91 1.21
CA LYS A 381 -1.26 5.25 1.26
C LYS A 381 -2.79 5.23 1.30
N PHE A 382 -3.41 4.18 0.76
CA PHE A 382 -4.86 4.01 0.70
C PHE A 382 -5.46 3.33 1.94
N GLY A 383 -4.64 2.94 2.93
CA GLY A 383 -5.08 2.18 4.10
C GLY A 383 -6.35 2.73 4.77
N PRO A 384 -6.43 4.02 5.11
CA PRO A 384 -7.63 4.60 5.73
C PRO A 384 -8.90 4.46 4.86
N LEU A 385 -8.81 4.72 3.56
CA LEU A 385 -9.95 4.59 2.64
C LEU A 385 -10.36 3.14 2.44
N ILE A 386 -9.39 2.26 2.16
CA ILE A 386 -9.65 0.83 1.99
C ILE A 386 -10.26 0.25 3.26
N GLY A 387 -9.72 0.59 4.44
CA GLY A 387 -10.29 0.18 5.72
C GLY A 387 -11.75 0.61 5.88
N GLN A 388 -12.08 1.84 5.48
CA GLN A 388 -13.45 2.34 5.50
C GLN A 388 -14.36 1.55 4.54
N ARG A 389 -13.91 1.25 3.32
CA ARG A 389 -14.68 0.49 2.32
C ARG A 389 -14.89 -0.97 2.76
N LEU A 390 -13.86 -1.63 3.31
CA LEU A 390 -13.97 -2.98 3.83
C LEU A 390 -14.89 -3.03 5.06
N ALA A 391 -14.83 -2.03 5.94
CA ALA A 391 -15.75 -1.91 7.07
C ALA A 391 -17.21 -1.73 6.60
N GLN A 392 -17.47 -0.87 5.62
CA GLN A 392 -18.79 -0.71 5.01
C GLN A 392 -19.29 -2.04 4.41
N PHE A 393 -18.41 -2.76 3.71
CA PHE A 393 -18.74 -4.08 3.17
C PHE A 393 -19.09 -5.06 4.29
N ALA A 394 -18.24 -5.19 5.32
CA ALA A 394 -18.48 -6.09 6.46
C ALA A 394 -19.77 -5.75 7.23
N LEU A 395 -20.09 -4.47 7.36
CA LEU A 395 -21.29 -4.00 8.08
C LEU A 395 -22.59 -4.19 7.28
N SER A 396 -22.57 -3.92 5.99
CA SER A 396 -23.78 -3.97 5.16
C SER A 396 -24.02 -5.32 4.50
N GLY A 397 -22.97 -6.13 4.30
CA GLY A 397 -22.99 -7.32 3.44
C GLY A 397 -23.04 -6.99 1.94
N CYS A 398 -22.97 -5.70 1.58
CA CYS A 398 -22.98 -5.23 0.20
C CYS A 398 -21.62 -4.64 -0.15
N ARG A 399 -21.00 -5.12 -1.23
CA ARG A 399 -19.72 -4.59 -1.71
C ARG A 399 -19.91 -3.15 -2.22
N PRO A 400 -19.15 -2.16 -1.71
CA PRO A 400 -19.17 -0.80 -2.24
C PRO A 400 -18.90 -0.77 -3.75
N ALA A 401 -19.58 0.12 -4.47
CA ALA A 401 -19.54 0.16 -5.93
C ALA A 401 -18.13 0.44 -6.47
N ASP A 402 -17.34 1.24 -5.77
CA ASP A 402 -15.96 1.55 -6.12
C ASP A 402 -14.97 0.41 -5.86
N LEU A 403 -15.38 -0.67 -5.17
CA LEU A 403 -14.62 -1.91 -5.04
C LEU A 403 -14.91 -2.93 -6.15
N ILE A 404 -15.93 -2.74 -6.97
CA ILE A 404 -16.29 -3.69 -8.03
C ILE A 404 -15.14 -3.98 -9.00
N PRO A 405 -14.35 -2.98 -9.46
CA PRO A 405 -13.21 -3.22 -10.34
C PRO A 405 -12.10 -4.08 -9.72
N PHE A 406 -12.06 -4.17 -8.40
CA PHE A 406 -11.05 -4.92 -7.64
C PHE A 406 -11.50 -6.35 -7.27
N GLY A 407 -12.59 -6.83 -7.89
CA GLY A 407 -13.16 -8.15 -7.64
C GLY A 407 -12.37 -9.28 -8.30
N LEU A 408 -12.43 -10.48 -7.68
CA LEU A 408 -11.78 -11.71 -8.16
C LEU A 408 -12.29 -12.18 -9.53
N ALA A 409 -13.55 -11.88 -9.87
CA ALA A 409 -14.16 -12.29 -11.13
C ALA A 409 -13.40 -11.78 -12.38
N ARG A 410 -12.60 -10.70 -12.26
CA ARG A 410 -11.78 -10.19 -13.36
C ARG A 410 -10.65 -11.13 -13.82
N PHE A 411 -10.32 -12.13 -13.00
CA PHE A 411 -9.33 -13.14 -13.34
C PHE A 411 -9.94 -14.39 -14.00
N ALA A 412 -11.24 -14.64 -13.82
CA ALA A 412 -11.91 -15.79 -14.42
C ALA A 412 -11.95 -15.72 -15.96
N ALA A 413 -11.97 -14.53 -16.54
CA ALA A 413 -12.02 -14.32 -18.00
C ALA A 413 -10.64 -14.43 -18.69
N ARG A 414 -9.54 -14.60 -17.95
CA ARG A 414 -8.18 -14.71 -18.48
C ARG A 414 -7.63 -16.15 -18.53
N ALA A 415 -8.43 -17.13 -18.11
CA ALA A 415 -8.04 -18.54 -18.06
C ALA A 415 -8.38 -19.31 -19.36
N GLU A 416 -8.89 -18.65 -20.41
CA GLU A 416 -9.07 -19.13 -21.76
C GLU A 416 -7.97 -18.53 -22.68
#